data_e011ada8908fd85b13ae345dd13b3297
#
_entry.id   e011ada8908fd85b13ae345dd13b3297
#
_cell.length_a   1.000
_cell.length_b   1.000
_cell.length_c   1.000
_cell.angle_alpha   90.00
_cell.angle_beta   90.00
_cell.angle_gamma   90.00
#
_symmetry.space_group_name_H-M   'P 1'
#
loop_
_entity.id
_entity.type
_entity.pdbx_description
1 polymer ?
#
loop_
_entity_poly.entity_id
_entity_poly.type
_entity_poly.pdbx_seq_one_letter_code
_entity_poly.pdbx_strand_id
1 'polypeptide(L)'
;MYGKTIDQLIDALRILPGVGVKSAQRMALQLLEKDRAAALKLSEAIQEAATKVGNCAQCRTLTEHDLCNICSNPSRSDSQLCVVETPADLFAIEQAGGYRGKYFVLHGHLSPIDGIGPEQLGIDLLIQKLQSNIVDELILATNLTVEGEATAHFIADKAKSLGVAVSRIAYGVPMGGELEYVDGGTLNMALQSRKTI
;
A
#
# COMPACT_ATOMS: atom_id res chain seq x y z
N MET A 1 -13.63 -34.14 -12.08
CA MET A 1 -12.86 -35.33 -11.63
C MET A 1 -13.01 -35.49 -10.11
N TYR A 2 -12.99 -34.43 -9.35
CA TYR A 2 -13.34 -34.42 -7.92
C TYR A 2 -14.83 -34.17 -7.73
N GLY A 3 -15.33 -34.27 -6.51
CA GLY A 3 -16.74 -33.93 -6.22
C GLY A 3 -16.93 -32.41 -6.21
N LYS A 4 -18.18 -31.95 -6.40
CA LYS A 4 -18.56 -30.53 -6.50
C LYS A 4 -17.92 -29.64 -5.41
N THR A 5 -17.90 -30.12 -4.17
CA THR A 5 -17.35 -29.37 -3.02
C THR A 5 -15.82 -29.15 -3.12
N ILE A 6 -15.08 -30.13 -3.63
CA ILE A 6 -13.64 -30.04 -3.82
C ILE A 6 -13.34 -29.05 -4.96
N ASP A 7 -14.08 -29.13 -6.05
CA ASP A 7 -13.92 -28.23 -7.19
C ASP A 7 -14.23 -26.78 -6.78
N GLN A 8 -15.24 -26.53 -5.96
CA GLN A 8 -15.54 -25.21 -5.38
C GLN A 8 -14.40 -24.66 -4.50
N LEU A 9 -13.78 -25.52 -3.68
CA LEU A 9 -12.63 -25.09 -2.87
C LEU A 9 -11.42 -24.73 -3.75
N ILE A 10 -11.16 -25.54 -4.79
CA ILE A 10 -10.09 -25.26 -5.75
C ILE A 10 -10.33 -23.91 -6.45
N ASP A 11 -11.54 -23.65 -6.90
CA ASP A 11 -11.88 -22.38 -7.55
C ASP A 11 -11.79 -21.19 -6.59
N ALA A 12 -12.23 -21.36 -5.33
CA ALA A 12 -12.09 -20.33 -4.30
C ALA A 12 -10.60 -19.98 -4.03
N LEU A 13 -9.72 -20.97 -3.96
CA LEU A 13 -8.27 -20.74 -3.76
C LEU A 13 -7.61 -20.03 -4.95
N ARG A 14 -8.19 -20.14 -6.15
CA ARG A 14 -7.66 -19.48 -7.36
C ARG A 14 -7.88 -17.97 -7.38
N ILE A 15 -8.72 -17.42 -6.52
CA ILE A 15 -8.87 -15.94 -6.38
C ILE A 15 -7.61 -15.29 -5.80
N LEU A 16 -6.75 -16.07 -5.14
CA LEU A 16 -5.53 -15.55 -4.56
C LEU A 16 -4.48 -15.26 -5.65
N PRO A 17 -3.78 -14.11 -5.59
CA PRO A 17 -2.78 -13.74 -6.58
C PRO A 17 -1.64 -14.76 -6.61
N GLY A 18 -1.21 -15.16 -7.81
CA GLY A 18 -0.15 -16.16 -8.01
C GLY A 18 -0.60 -17.62 -7.81
N VAL A 19 -1.87 -17.88 -7.48
CA VAL A 19 -2.39 -19.24 -7.30
C VAL A 19 -3.04 -19.75 -8.59
N GLY A 20 -2.29 -20.53 -9.37
CA GLY A 20 -2.79 -21.23 -10.54
C GLY A 20 -3.54 -22.54 -10.18
N VAL A 21 -4.16 -23.16 -11.18
CA VAL A 21 -4.97 -24.39 -11.02
C VAL A 21 -4.23 -25.49 -10.27
N LYS A 22 -2.97 -25.78 -10.65
CA LYS A 22 -2.18 -26.86 -9.99
C LYS A 22 -1.86 -26.54 -8.53
N SER A 23 -1.56 -25.27 -8.22
CA SER A 23 -1.30 -24.83 -6.85
C SER A 23 -2.57 -24.93 -6.00
N ALA A 24 -3.70 -24.47 -6.51
CA ALA A 24 -4.99 -24.55 -5.85
C ALA A 24 -5.39 -26.00 -5.55
N GLN A 25 -5.24 -26.91 -6.53
CA GLN A 25 -5.49 -28.35 -6.32
C GLN A 25 -4.61 -28.91 -5.19
N ARG A 26 -3.30 -28.63 -5.21
CA ARG A 26 -2.38 -29.11 -4.18
C ARG A 26 -2.74 -28.58 -2.80
N MET A 27 -3.10 -27.29 -2.70
CA MET A 27 -3.54 -26.67 -1.44
C MET A 27 -4.85 -27.32 -0.93
N ALA A 28 -5.85 -27.49 -1.79
CA ALA A 28 -7.11 -28.12 -1.42
C ALA A 28 -6.92 -29.55 -0.90
N LEU A 29 -6.14 -30.36 -1.61
CA LEU A 29 -5.85 -31.75 -1.19
C LEU A 29 -5.04 -31.78 0.11
N GLN A 30 -4.04 -30.91 0.28
CA GLN A 30 -3.27 -30.80 1.52
C GLN A 30 -4.17 -30.53 2.72
N LEU A 31 -5.09 -29.55 2.60
CA LEU A 31 -6.05 -29.20 3.65
C LEU A 31 -7.02 -30.33 3.96
N LEU A 32 -7.52 -31.04 2.94
CA LEU A 32 -8.54 -32.08 3.13
C LEU A 32 -7.97 -33.41 3.56
N GLU A 33 -6.77 -33.78 3.12
CA GLU A 33 -6.15 -35.08 3.44
C GLU A 33 -5.27 -35.03 4.69
N LYS A 34 -4.51 -33.93 4.88
CA LYS A 34 -3.48 -33.87 5.92
C LYS A 34 -3.96 -33.17 7.19
N ASP A 35 -4.71 -32.05 7.07
CA ASP A 35 -5.07 -31.25 8.24
C ASP A 35 -6.42 -30.53 8.06
N ARG A 36 -7.51 -31.25 8.28
CA ARG A 36 -8.86 -30.68 8.26
C ARG A 36 -9.09 -29.66 9.38
N ALA A 37 -8.41 -29.82 10.51
CA ALA A 37 -8.52 -28.87 11.61
C ALA A 37 -7.92 -27.52 11.22
N ALA A 38 -6.76 -27.51 10.53
CA ALA A 38 -6.19 -26.27 9.99
C ALA A 38 -7.09 -25.65 8.91
N ALA A 39 -7.76 -26.47 8.08
CA ALA A 39 -8.71 -25.96 7.08
C ALA A 39 -9.88 -25.20 7.75
N LEU A 40 -10.43 -25.74 8.83
CA LEU A 40 -11.51 -25.08 9.58
C LEU A 40 -11.03 -23.78 10.24
N LYS A 41 -9.87 -23.80 10.91
CA LYS A 41 -9.27 -22.60 11.50
C LYS A 41 -9.00 -21.51 10.45
N LEU A 42 -8.50 -21.89 9.27
CA LEU A 42 -8.28 -20.95 8.18
C LEU A 42 -9.60 -20.31 7.72
N SER A 43 -10.65 -21.12 7.57
CA SER A 43 -11.99 -20.64 7.21
C SER A 43 -12.52 -19.63 8.23
N GLU A 44 -12.42 -19.94 9.53
CA GLU A 44 -12.84 -19.06 10.62
C GLU A 44 -12.05 -17.76 10.61
N ALA A 45 -10.73 -17.82 10.47
CA ALA A 45 -9.86 -16.63 10.44
C ALA A 45 -10.17 -15.72 9.24
N ILE A 46 -10.42 -16.31 8.06
CA ILE A 46 -10.81 -15.53 6.86
C ILE A 46 -12.17 -14.87 7.10
N GLN A 47 -13.15 -15.59 7.61
CA GLN A 47 -14.47 -15.04 7.90
C GLN A 47 -14.40 -13.91 8.93
N GLU A 48 -13.65 -14.10 10.00
CA GLU A 48 -13.47 -13.09 11.06
C GLU A 48 -12.80 -11.84 10.50
N ALA A 49 -11.71 -11.97 9.78
CA ALA A 49 -11.02 -10.83 9.16
C ALA A 49 -11.93 -10.09 8.17
N ALA A 50 -12.63 -10.81 7.30
CA ALA A 50 -13.52 -10.22 6.30
C ALA A 50 -14.73 -9.47 6.91
N THR A 51 -15.14 -9.83 8.14
CA THR A 51 -16.27 -9.19 8.82
C THR A 51 -15.86 -8.06 9.77
N LYS A 52 -14.67 -8.13 10.38
CA LYS A 52 -14.24 -7.19 11.41
C LYS A 52 -13.26 -6.12 10.90
N VAL A 53 -12.46 -6.43 9.88
CA VAL A 53 -11.46 -5.49 9.38
C VAL A 53 -12.10 -4.51 8.40
N GLY A 54 -12.01 -3.23 8.73
CA GLY A 54 -12.40 -2.11 7.87
C GLY A 54 -11.22 -1.19 7.57
N ASN A 55 -11.52 0.04 7.17
CA ASN A 55 -10.52 1.06 6.89
C ASN A 55 -10.48 2.11 8.01
N CYS A 56 -9.29 2.50 8.43
CA CYS A 56 -9.09 3.59 9.36
C CYS A 56 -9.71 4.89 8.82
N ALA A 57 -10.53 5.56 9.63
CA ALA A 57 -11.22 6.79 9.25
C ALA A 57 -10.26 7.95 8.87
N GLN A 58 -9.00 7.92 9.35
CA GLN A 58 -8.02 8.97 9.05
C GLN A 58 -7.06 8.66 7.93
N CYS A 59 -6.45 7.45 7.91
CA CYS A 59 -5.41 7.12 6.94
C CYS A 59 -5.84 6.08 5.91
N ARG A 60 -7.02 5.48 6.07
CA ARG A 60 -7.60 4.45 5.20
C ARG A 60 -6.85 3.11 5.19
N THR A 61 -5.84 2.89 6.06
CA THR A 61 -5.24 1.56 6.20
C THR A 61 -6.22 0.59 6.85
N LEU A 62 -5.95 -0.71 6.70
CA LEU A 62 -6.77 -1.76 7.31
C LEU A 62 -6.67 -1.72 8.85
N THR A 63 -7.81 -1.86 9.53
CA THR A 63 -7.90 -1.87 10.99
C THR A 63 -9.22 -2.48 11.46
N GLU A 64 -9.25 -3.01 12.67
CA GLU A 64 -10.47 -3.48 13.36
C GLU A 64 -11.18 -2.36 14.16
N HIS A 65 -10.59 -1.17 14.21
CA HIS A 65 -11.08 -0.03 14.98
C HIS A 65 -11.34 1.17 14.08
N ASP A 66 -12.04 2.18 14.57
CA ASP A 66 -12.25 3.44 13.84
C ASP A 66 -10.93 4.11 13.45
N LEU A 67 -9.94 4.07 14.36
CA LEU A 67 -8.59 4.56 14.10
C LEU A 67 -7.57 3.45 14.30
N CYS A 68 -6.63 3.33 13.33
CA CYS A 68 -5.51 2.40 13.46
C CYS A 68 -4.51 2.87 14.54
N ASN A 69 -3.62 1.96 14.96
CA ASN A 69 -2.61 2.23 15.98
C ASN A 69 -1.67 3.40 15.65
N ILE A 70 -1.48 3.72 14.35
CA ILE A 70 -0.66 4.86 13.93
C ILE A 70 -1.44 6.17 14.12
N CYS A 71 -2.69 6.22 13.68
CA CYS A 71 -3.51 7.43 13.76
C CYS A 71 -3.94 7.77 15.19
N SER A 72 -4.14 6.77 16.05
CA SER A 72 -4.48 6.96 17.47
C SER A 72 -3.28 7.28 18.35
N ASN A 73 -2.05 7.12 17.85
CA ASN A 73 -0.83 7.34 18.62
C ASN A 73 -0.50 8.84 18.74
N PRO A 74 -0.57 9.44 19.96
CA PRO A 74 -0.31 10.86 20.17
C PRO A 74 1.17 11.26 20.00
N SER A 75 2.10 10.30 19.92
CA SER A 75 3.52 10.58 19.67
C SER A 75 3.83 10.79 18.17
N ARG A 76 2.85 10.62 17.29
CA ARG A 76 2.99 10.86 15.86
C ARG A 76 2.74 12.31 15.51
N SER A 77 3.58 12.87 14.65
CA SER A 77 3.41 14.23 14.16
C SER A 77 2.22 14.33 13.20
N ASP A 78 1.34 15.28 13.47
CA ASP A 78 0.24 15.64 12.56
C ASP A 78 0.71 16.55 11.42
N SER A 79 1.89 17.17 11.55
CA SER A 79 2.43 18.12 10.57
C SER A 79 3.06 17.44 9.35
N GLN A 80 3.35 16.15 9.42
CA GLN A 80 3.87 15.36 8.31
C GLN A 80 2.89 14.27 7.87
N LEU A 81 2.56 14.28 6.58
CA LEU A 81 1.65 13.31 5.98
C LEU A 81 2.33 12.56 4.83
N CYS A 82 2.48 11.25 4.95
CA CYS A 82 3.05 10.40 3.91
C CYS A 82 1.93 9.72 3.10
N VAL A 83 1.91 9.92 1.80
CA VAL A 83 0.96 9.30 0.87
C VAL A 83 1.58 8.06 0.26
N VAL A 84 0.91 6.94 0.38
CA VAL A 84 1.32 5.63 -0.16
C VAL A 84 0.20 5.01 -1.01
N GLU A 85 0.54 4.10 -1.91
CA GLU A 85 -0.45 3.45 -2.77
C GLU A 85 -1.24 2.37 -2.03
N THR A 86 -0.56 1.57 -1.21
CA THR A 86 -1.16 0.38 -0.56
C THR A 86 -0.86 0.33 0.95
N PRO A 87 -1.64 -0.43 1.73
CA PRO A 87 -1.29 -0.72 3.11
C PRO A 87 0.07 -1.43 3.26
N ALA A 88 0.50 -2.21 2.27
CA ALA A 88 1.79 -2.89 2.28
C ALA A 88 2.96 -1.89 2.23
N ASP A 89 2.84 -0.83 1.43
CA ASP A 89 3.84 0.24 1.36
C ASP A 89 3.95 0.98 2.70
N LEU A 90 2.82 1.25 3.35
CA LEU A 90 2.79 1.82 4.68
C LEU A 90 3.55 0.94 5.68
N PHE A 91 3.28 -0.37 5.70
CA PHE A 91 3.98 -1.29 6.59
C PHE A 91 5.47 -1.37 6.30
N ALA A 92 5.88 -1.31 5.04
CA ALA A 92 7.31 -1.30 4.67
C ALA A 92 8.03 -0.06 5.23
N ILE A 93 7.41 1.13 5.16
CA ILE A 93 7.97 2.36 5.73
C ILE A 93 8.01 2.28 7.27
N GLU A 94 6.96 1.75 7.91
CA GLU A 94 6.93 1.56 9.36
C GLU A 94 8.02 0.59 9.85
N GLN A 95 8.25 -0.50 9.12
CA GLN A 95 9.31 -1.47 9.45
C GLN A 95 10.72 -0.85 9.34
N ALA A 96 10.92 0.10 8.43
CA ALA A 96 12.17 0.86 8.33
C ALA A 96 12.42 1.77 9.54
N GLY A 97 11.39 2.16 10.30
CA GLY A 97 11.48 2.79 11.62
C GLY A 97 11.93 4.25 11.66
N GLY A 98 12.15 4.89 10.51
CA GLY A 98 12.65 6.28 10.42
C GLY A 98 11.56 7.36 10.40
N TYR A 99 10.31 7.03 10.09
CA TYR A 99 9.23 7.98 9.92
C TYR A 99 8.35 8.11 11.18
N ARG A 100 7.97 9.34 11.53
CA ARG A 100 7.17 9.64 12.73
C ARG A 100 5.90 10.44 12.45
N GLY A 101 5.59 10.70 11.19
CA GLY A 101 4.35 11.35 10.78
C GLY A 101 3.18 10.37 10.64
N LYS A 102 2.10 10.86 10.02
CA LYS A 102 0.90 10.09 9.69
C LYS A 102 0.86 9.73 8.22
N TYR A 103 -0.08 8.86 7.83
CA TYR A 103 -0.18 8.34 6.47
C TYR A 103 -1.53 8.66 5.84
N PHE A 104 -1.56 8.53 4.50
CA PHE A 104 -2.77 8.43 3.72
C PHE A 104 -2.59 7.35 2.65
N VAL A 105 -3.46 6.34 2.65
CA VAL A 105 -3.42 5.21 1.72
C VAL A 105 -4.40 5.46 0.58
N LEU A 106 -3.89 5.47 -0.66
CA LEU A 106 -4.68 5.71 -1.88
C LEU A 106 -5.52 4.49 -2.27
N HIS A 107 -5.07 3.27 -1.94
CA HIS A 107 -5.57 2.00 -2.44
C HIS A 107 -5.40 1.81 -3.95
N GLY A 108 -4.34 2.35 -4.51
CA GLY A 108 -3.97 2.26 -5.93
C GLY A 108 -3.25 3.50 -6.43
N HIS A 109 -3.28 3.68 -7.74
CA HIS A 109 -2.71 4.80 -8.48
C HIS A 109 -3.65 5.23 -9.61
N LEU A 110 -3.43 6.38 -10.19
CA LEU A 110 -4.16 6.82 -11.38
C LEU A 110 -3.87 5.87 -12.55
N SER A 111 -4.91 5.32 -13.14
CA SER A 111 -4.80 4.42 -14.29
C SER A 111 -5.96 4.69 -15.27
N PRO A 112 -5.74 5.49 -16.32
CA PRO A 112 -6.76 5.71 -17.33
C PRO A 112 -7.19 4.42 -18.05
N ILE A 113 -6.28 3.45 -18.16
CA ILE A 113 -6.56 2.15 -18.80
C ILE A 113 -7.53 1.34 -17.96
N ASP A 114 -7.38 1.35 -16.64
CA ASP A 114 -8.24 0.63 -15.71
C ASP A 114 -9.45 1.47 -15.24
N GLY A 115 -9.58 2.72 -15.72
CA GLY A 115 -10.64 3.64 -15.33
C GLY A 115 -10.51 4.16 -13.89
N ILE A 116 -9.31 4.11 -13.30
CA ILE A 116 -9.07 4.57 -11.95
C ILE A 116 -8.70 6.05 -11.97
N GLY A 117 -9.63 6.88 -11.49
CA GLY A 117 -9.48 8.32 -11.38
C GLY A 117 -9.25 8.81 -9.94
N PRO A 118 -9.18 10.14 -9.75
CA PRO A 118 -8.92 10.75 -8.43
C PRO A 118 -9.96 10.37 -7.36
N GLU A 119 -11.22 10.19 -7.75
CA GLU A 119 -12.32 9.86 -6.83
C GLU A 119 -12.11 8.48 -6.19
N GLN A 120 -11.75 7.46 -6.98
CA GLN A 120 -11.52 6.10 -6.50
C GLN A 120 -10.34 6.04 -5.53
N LEU A 121 -9.33 6.88 -5.74
CA LEU A 121 -8.17 7.01 -4.87
C LEU A 121 -8.45 7.82 -3.60
N GLY A 122 -9.60 8.49 -3.52
CA GLY A 122 -9.97 9.36 -2.40
C GLY A 122 -9.11 10.62 -2.32
N ILE A 123 -8.65 11.15 -3.45
CA ILE A 123 -7.80 12.35 -3.48
C ILE A 123 -8.56 13.55 -2.92
N ASP A 124 -9.87 13.63 -3.08
CA ASP A 124 -10.67 14.71 -2.48
C ASP A 124 -10.62 14.68 -0.95
N LEU A 125 -10.62 13.50 -0.34
CA LEU A 125 -10.44 13.36 1.12
C LEU A 125 -9.04 13.80 1.55
N LEU A 126 -8.01 13.49 0.76
CA LEU A 126 -6.65 13.97 1.00
C LEU A 126 -6.60 15.50 0.95
N ILE A 127 -7.19 16.12 -0.07
CA ILE A 127 -7.22 17.58 -0.23
C ILE A 127 -7.98 18.24 0.92
N GLN A 128 -9.13 17.71 1.33
CA GLN A 128 -9.84 18.19 2.53
C GLN A 128 -8.97 18.14 3.78
N LYS A 129 -8.19 17.07 3.94
CA LYS A 129 -7.25 16.94 5.07
C LYS A 129 -6.14 17.99 5.01
N LEU A 130 -5.60 18.31 3.83
CA LEU A 130 -4.60 19.36 3.66
C LEU A 130 -5.15 20.77 3.93
N GLN A 131 -6.42 21.02 3.66
CA GLN A 131 -7.08 22.31 3.92
C GLN A 131 -7.24 22.63 5.42
N SER A 132 -7.04 21.66 6.31
CA SER A 132 -7.08 21.90 7.77
C SER A 132 -5.90 22.74 8.31
N ASN A 133 -4.89 23.02 7.49
CA ASN A 133 -3.66 23.76 7.83
C ASN A 133 -2.86 23.14 8.99
N ILE A 134 -2.99 21.83 9.22
CA ILE A 134 -2.23 21.08 10.23
C ILE A 134 -0.99 20.44 9.59
N VAL A 135 -1.08 20.12 8.29
CA VAL A 135 -0.03 19.44 7.54
C VAL A 135 0.90 20.48 6.94
N ASP A 136 2.15 20.52 7.40
CA ASP A 136 3.21 21.39 6.88
C ASP A 136 3.90 20.74 5.68
N GLU A 137 4.09 19.41 5.71
CA GLU A 137 4.79 18.64 4.68
C GLU A 137 3.97 17.44 4.22
N LEU A 138 3.75 17.34 2.91
CA LEU A 138 3.20 16.18 2.22
C LEU A 138 4.33 15.40 1.55
N ILE A 139 4.58 14.17 2.02
CA ILE A 139 5.60 13.28 1.46
C ILE A 139 4.91 12.31 0.51
N LEU A 140 5.27 12.34 -0.77
CA LEU A 140 4.73 11.43 -1.77
C LEU A 140 5.62 10.18 -1.86
N ALA A 141 5.08 9.04 -1.44
CA ALA A 141 5.74 7.74 -1.42
C ALA A 141 4.98 6.71 -2.28
N THR A 142 4.45 7.17 -3.43
CA THR A 142 3.91 6.28 -4.45
C THR A 142 5.03 5.52 -5.16
N ASN A 143 4.72 4.39 -5.78
CA ASN A 143 5.70 3.57 -6.48
C ASN A 143 6.40 4.34 -7.62
N LEU A 144 7.61 3.90 -7.97
CA LEU A 144 8.42 4.51 -9.03
C LEU A 144 8.05 3.96 -10.42
N THR A 145 6.75 3.76 -10.64
CA THR A 145 6.15 3.39 -11.92
C THR A 145 5.65 4.65 -12.64
N VAL A 146 5.36 4.55 -13.93
CA VAL A 146 4.79 5.67 -14.71
C VAL A 146 3.49 6.17 -14.07
N GLU A 147 2.64 5.27 -13.64
CA GLU A 147 1.35 5.54 -13.00
C GLU A 147 1.54 6.17 -11.60
N GLY A 148 2.49 5.66 -10.82
CA GLY A 148 2.83 6.20 -9.51
C GLY A 148 3.43 7.60 -9.59
N GLU A 149 4.27 7.88 -10.60
CA GLU A 149 4.79 9.22 -10.88
C GLU A 149 3.67 10.19 -11.32
N ALA A 150 2.80 9.76 -12.23
CA ALA A 150 1.65 10.56 -12.66
C ALA A 150 0.74 10.91 -11.47
N THR A 151 0.51 9.93 -10.58
CA THR A 151 -0.26 10.10 -9.36
C THR A 151 0.40 11.12 -8.42
N ALA A 152 1.72 10.99 -8.22
CA ALA A 152 2.48 11.92 -7.40
C ALA A 152 2.40 13.35 -7.94
N HIS A 153 2.61 13.54 -9.24
CA HIS A 153 2.52 14.87 -9.87
C HIS A 153 1.13 15.48 -9.71
N PHE A 154 0.08 14.69 -9.96
CA PHE A 154 -1.30 15.17 -9.81
C PHE A 154 -1.61 15.64 -8.39
N ILE A 155 -1.18 14.88 -7.38
CA ILE A 155 -1.37 15.25 -5.97
C ILE A 155 -0.50 16.47 -5.62
N ALA A 156 0.76 16.52 -6.09
CA ALA A 156 1.67 17.62 -5.82
C ALA A 156 1.12 18.97 -6.32
N ASP A 157 0.56 19.01 -7.52
CA ASP A 157 0.01 20.23 -8.09
C ASP A 157 -1.17 20.77 -7.26
N LYS A 158 -2.04 19.87 -6.79
CA LYS A 158 -3.15 20.26 -5.92
C LYS A 158 -2.66 20.70 -4.52
N ALA A 159 -1.70 20.00 -3.92
CA ALA A 159 -1.19 20.33 -2.60
C ALA A 159 -0.41 21.67 -2.59
N LYS A 160 0.39 21.94 -3.62
CA LYS A 160 1.11 23.22 -3.78
C LYS A 160 0.15 24.40 -3.86
N SER A 161 -1.00 24.26 -4.50
CA SER A 161 -2.02 25.32 -4.57
C SER A 161 -2.61 25.67 -3.20
N LEU A 162 -2.47 24.78 -2.20
CA LEU A 162 -2.87 25.00 -0.81
C LEU A 162 -1.73 25.51 0.08
N GLY A 163 -0.53 25.75 -0.47
CA GLY A 163 0.63 26.23 0.28
C GLY A 163 1.35 25.16 1.10
N VAL A 164 1.04 23.87 0.92
CA VAL A 164 1.69 22.76 1.62
C VAL A 164 3.02 22.43 0.94
N ALA A 165 4.09 22.27 1.73
CA ALA A 165 5.37 21.80 1.21
C ALA A 165 5.23 20.36 0.73
N VAL A 166 5.70 20.08 -0.50
CA VAL A 166 5.60 18.73 -1.09
C VAL A 166 7.00 18.19 -1.32
N SER A 167 7.25 17.02 -0.77
CA SER A 167 8.47 16.24 -0.99
C SER A 167 8.15 14.87 -1.57
N ARG A 168 9.16 14.23 -2.16
CA ARG A 168 9.06 12.85 -2.68
C ARG A 168 10.17 12.02 -2.06
N ILE A 169 9.89 10.73 -1.83
CA ILE A 169 10.95 9.81 -1.42
C ILE A 169 12.06 9.83 -2.47
N ALA A 170 13.31 9.89 -2.00
CA ALA A 170 14.47 9.99 -2.88
C ALA A 170 14.70 8.67 -3.64
N TYR A 171 15.15 8.80 -4.86
CA TYR A 171 15.69 7.67 -5.62
C TYR A 171 17.07 7.33 -5.07
N GLY A 172 17.36 6.06 -4.83
CA GLY A 172 18.61 5.68 -4.20
C GLY A 172 19.20 4.39 -4.75
N VAL A 173 20.53 4.36 -4.83
CA VAL A 173 21.30 3.13 -4.94
C VAL A 173 21.19 2.41 -3.59
N PRO A 174 20.87 1.09 -3.55
CA PRO A 174 20.74 0.36 -2.30
C PRO A 174 22.09 0.35 -1.53
N MET A 175 22.02 0.64 -0.23
CA MET A 175 23.22 0.61 0.61
C MET A 175 23.81 -0.80 0.68
N GLY A 176 25.14 -0.92 0.56
CA GLY A 176 25.85 -2.19 0.57
C GLY A 176 25.88 -2.93 -0.77
N GLY A 177 25.29 -2.37 -1.83
CA GLY A 177 25.40 -2.89 -3.19
C GLY A 177 26.57 -2.27 -3.96
N GLU A 178 27.15 -3.01 -4.89
CA GLU A 178 28.13 -2.51 -5.84
C GLU A 178 27.43 -1.87 -7.05
N LEU A 179 27.95 -0.73 -7.52
CA LEU A 179 27.30 0.06 -8.60
C LEU A 179 27.13 -0.74 -9.91
N GLU A 180 28.01 -1.71 -10.17
CA GLU A 180 27.96 -2.53 -11.38
C GLU A 180 26.72 -3.44 -11.47
N TYR A 181 26.10 -3.75 -10.32
CA TYR A 181 24.89 -4.60 -10.25
C TYR A 181 23.58 -3.79 -10.19
N VAL A 182 23.68 -2.46 -10.16
CA VAL A 182 22.50 -1.58 -10.16
C VAL A 182 22.05 -1.33 -11.59
N ASP A 183 20.74 -1.46 -11.84
CA ASP A 183 20.21 -1.18 -13.17
C ASP A 183 20.44 0.28 -13.60
N GLY A 184 20.58 0.47 -14.92
CA GLY A 184 20.93 1.78 -15.49
C GLY A 184 19.86 2.87 -15.22
N GLY A 185 18.60 2.50 -15.07
CA GLY A 185 17.52 3.43 -14.71
C GLY A 185 17.72 4.01 -13.32
N THR A 186 17.94 3.13 -12.33
CA THR A 186 18.22 3.51 -10.93
C THR A 186 19.48 4.37 -10.82
N LEU A 187 20.56 4.01 -11.54
CA LEU A 187 21.79 4.82 -11.56
C LEU A 187 21.57 6.21 -12.16
N ASN A 188 20.81 6.31 -13.25
CA ASN A 188 20.50 7.60 -13.88
C ASN A 188 19.70 8.50 -12.94
N MET A 189 18.67 7.95 -12.28
CA MET A 189 17.85 8.68 -11.31
C MET A 189 18.68 9.12 -10.09
N ALA A 190 19.55 8.27 -9.58
CA ALA A 190 20.44 8.59 -8.47
C ALA A 190 21.42 9.73 -8.83
N LEU A 191 21.96 9.74 -10.06
CA LEU A 191 22.81 10.82 -10.54
C LEU A 191 22.05 12.14 -10.72
N GLN A 192 20.80 12.09 -11.21
CA GLN A 192 19.98 13.30 -11.35
C GLN A 192 19.59 13.90 -9.99
N SER A 193 19.30 13.05 -8.99
CA SER A 193 18.91 13.44 -7.63
C SER A 193 20.08 13.57 -6.65
N ARG A 194 21.33 13.57 -7.13
CA ARG A 194 22.53 13.68 -6.28
C ARG A 194 22.51 14.92 -5.40
N LYS A 195 22.98 14.77 -4.18
CA LYS A 195 23.11 15.87 -3.21
C LYS A 195 24.55 16.39 -3.17
N THR A 196 24.70 17.70 -2.98
CA THR A 196 25.98 18.31 -2.65
C THR A 196 26.35 17.96 -1.21
N ILE A 197 27.63 17.60 -0.98
CA ILE A 197 28.18 17.28 0.35
C ILE A 197 28.87 18.53 0.91
#